data_7cb2162362ebfb4487a0e2e4403ab6e6
#
_entry.id   7cb2162362ebfb4487a0e2e4403ab6e6
#
_cell.length_a   1.000
_cell.length_b   1.000
_cell.length_c   1.000
_cell.angle_alpha   90.00
_cell.angle_beta   90.00
_cell.angle_gamma   90.00
#
_symmetry.space_group_name_H-M   'P 1'
#
loop_
_entity.id
_entity.type
_entity.pdbx_description
1 polymer ?
#
loop_
_entity_poly.entity_id
_entity_poly.type
_entity_poly.pdbx_seq_one_letter_code
_entity_poly.pdbx_strand_id
1 'polypeptide(L)'
;MYYKNEPYVKGTAIDFSKEQEFKVTAESGQTSVTYTVNTAELVQDFSFASNFDGKWEQKTSMGISFDEPGAGWATSNEGVAYIKGMFPNLYAPEKTNAVVVSEDGKTGKAARLESLDTTGMDAWITSVPKVTSGSVFSGTFVVDPINTLKSTKFGYPCFKKPVAFKGSYKFTAGATYYTCPDPSKAHIFEKDDTKKDLPAMNAVLYEVNNYAFDFLDGTNLLTSDKIVAIASVDGKEQAEYTDFSVDFKFSKSFDPAKKYKLAIVCSSSKDGDKFSGAPGSVLYVDDLEVTF
;
A
#
# COMPACT_ATOMS: atom_id res chain seq x y z
N MET A 1 -2.90 -33.00 -22.64
CA MET A 1 -2.40 -32.63 -21.31
C MET A 1 -2.61 -33.82 -20.37
N TYR A 2 -1.63 -34.10 -19.54
CA TYR A 2 -1.61 -35.21 -18.58
C TYR A 2 -1.39 -34.67 -17.16
N TYR A 3 -2.07 -35.27 -16.19
CA TYR A 3 -1.90 -35.01 -14.77
C TYR A 3 -1.61 -36.35 -14.08
N LYS A 4 -0.54 -36.44 -13.31
CA LYS A 4 -0.07 -37.70 -12.68
C LYS A 4 0.06 -38.87 -13.70
N ASN A 5 0.58 -38.56 -14.89
CA ASN A 5 0.74 -39.48 -16.04
C ASN A 5 -0.56 -40.03 -16.67
N GLU A 6 -1.73 -39.57 -16.22
CA GLU A 6 -3.02 -39.91 -16.83
C GLU A 6 -3.55 -38.73 -17.65
N PRO A 7 -4.33 -39.00 -18.74
CA PRO A 7 -4.97 -37.93 -19.48
C PRO A 7 -5.85 -37.06 -18.56
N TYR A 8 -5.62 -35.74 -18.58
CA TYR A 8 -6.41 -34.83 -17.75
C TYR A 8 -7.81 -34.65 -18.31
N VAL A 9 -8.81 -34.90 -17.48
CA VAL A 9 -10.22 -34.66 -17.80
C VAL A 9 -10.65 -33.29 -17.26
N LYS A 10 -11.17 -32.42 -18.15
CA LYS A 10 -11.61 -31.07 -17.78
C LYS A 10 -12.71 -31.16 -16.70
N GLY A 11 -12.50 -30.41 -15.63
CA GLY A 11 -13.42 -30.38 -14.46
C GLY A 11 -13.04 -31.34 -13.33
N THR A 12 -11.95 -32.13 -13.48
CA THR A 12 -11.42 -32.91 -12.37
C THR A 12 -10.94 -31.97 -11.27
N ALA A 13 -11.43 -32.18 -10.05
CA ALA A 13 -10.94 -31.44 -8.88
C ALA A 13 -9.49 -31.82 -8.58
N ILE A 14 -8.63 -30.82 -8.47
CA ILE A 14 -7.21 -31.01 -8.14
C ILE A 14 -6.90 -30.18 -6.89
N ASP A 15 -6.24 -30.80 -5.93
CA ASP A 15 -5.74 -30.13 -4.74
C ASP A 15 -4.43 -29.39 -5.08
N PHE A 16 -4.52 -28.08 -5.20
CA PHE A 16 -3.36 -27.20 -5.43
C PHE A 16 -2.73 -26.69 -4.13
N SER A 17 -3.13 -27.20 -2.96
CA SER A 17 -2.41 -26.91 -1.70
C SER A 17 -0.97 -27.44 -1.71
N LYS A 18 -0.67 -28.30 -2.67
CA LYS A 18 0.66 -28.84 -2.97
C LYS A 18 0.99 -28.57 -4.43
N GLU A 19 2.28 -28.51 -4.72
CA GLU A 19 2.77 -28.44 -6.08
C GLU A 19 2.20 -29.56 -6.96
N GLN A 20 1.67 -29.22 -8.13
CA GLN A 20 1.10 -30.15 -9.10
C GLN A 20 1.82 -30.03 -10.43
N GLU A 21 2.15 -31.16 -11.03
CA GLU A 21 2.78 -31.20 -12.35
C GLU A 21 1.78 -31.57 -13.46
N PHE A 22 1.81 -30.79 -14.52
CA PHE A 22 1.05 -31.05 -15.75
C PHE A 22 2.02 -31.23 -16.92
N LYS A 23 1.92 -32.35 -17.61
CA LYS A 23 2.67 -32.60 -18.84
C LYS A 23 1.80 -32.30 -20.04
N VAL A 24 2.24 -31.38 -20.87
CA VAL A 24 1.61 -31.08 -22.16
C VAL A 24 2.49 -31.65 -23.28
N THR A 25 1.91 -32.51 -24.12
CA THR A 25 2.60 -33.09 -25.26
C THR A 25 2.04 -32.48 -26.53
N ALA A 26 2.90 -32.11 -27.46
CA ALA A 26 2.51 -31.61 -28.77
C ALA A 26 1.71 -32.71 -29.54
N GLU A 27 0.88 -32.30 -30.48
CA GLU A 27 0.07 -33.22 -31.28
C GLU A 27 0.91 -34.25 -32.04
N SER A 28 2.15 -33.87 -32.44
CA SER A 28 3.13 -34.77 -33.05
C SER A 28 3.63 -35.88 -32.12
N GLY A 29 3.38 -35.79 -30.83
CA GLY A 29 3.89 -36.70 -29.80
C GLY A 29 5.40 -36.58 -29.49
N GLN A 30 6.13 -35.79 -30.24
CA GLN A 30 7.59 -35.73 -30.15
C GLN A 30 8.14 -34.74 -29.12
N THR A 31 7.33 -33.76 -28.73
CA THR A 31 7.74 -32.71 -27.80
C THR A 31 6.78 -32.63 -26.61
N SER A 32 7.30 -32.59 -25.40
CA SER A 32 6.52 -32.42 -24.19
C SER A 32 7.12 -31.32 -23.32
N VAL A 33 6.27 -30.56 -22.65
CA VAL A 33 6.66 -29.58 -21.64
C VAL A 33 5.93 -29.92 -20.34
N THR A 34 6.66 -29.95 -19.25
CA THR A 34 6.08 -30.10 -17.91
C THR A 34 5.94 -28.72 -17.30
N TYR A 35 4.72 -28.40 -16.86
CA TYR A 35 4.37 -27.20 -16.12
C TYR A 35 4.21 -27.58 -14.66
N THR A 36 4.96 -26.96 -13.80
CA THR A 36 4.76 -27.04 -12.37
C THR A 36 3.82 -25.92 -11.96
N VAL A 37 2.68 -26.29 -11.37
CA VAL A 37 1.68 -25.36 -10.86
C VAL A 37 1.64 -25.49 -9.35
N ASN A 38 2.02 -24.44 -8.67
CA ASN A 38 1.74 -24.27 -7.26
C ASN A 38 0.82 -23.06 -7.09
N THR A 39 -0.13 -23.15 -6.20
CA THR A 39 -0.79 -21.96 -5.68
C THR A 39 0.14 -21.41 -4.63
N ALA A 40 0.64 -20.19 -4.79
CA ALA A 40 1.08 -19.45 -3.62
C ALA A 40 -0.06 -19.56 -2.60
N GLU A 41 0.24 -20.08 -1.42
CA GLU A 41 -0.72 -20.12 -0.32
C GLU A 41 -1.29 -18.72 -0.23
N LEU A 42 -2.58 -18.56 -0.55
CA LEU A 42 -3.28 -17.34 -0.24
C LEU A 42 -3.06 -17.19 1.24
N VAL A 43 -2.33 -16.16 1.67
CA VAL A 43 -2.11 -15.88 3.08
C VAL A 43 -3.50 -15.79 3.70
N GLN A 44 -3.98 -16.91 4.26
CA GLN A 44 -5.37 -17.10 4.65
C GLN A 44 -5.73 -16.20 5.83
N ASP A 45 -4.71 -15.72 6.57
CA ASP A 45 -4.89 -14.98 7.79
C ASP A 45 -4.00 -13.74 7.84
N PHE A 46 -4.16 -12.81 6.87
CA PHE A 46 -3.62 -11.49 7.11
C PHE A 46 -4.37 -10.89 8.30
N SER A 47 -3.63 -10.64 9.38
CA SER A 47 -4.16 -9.87 10.49
C SER A 47 -4.32 -8.42 10.03
N PHE A 48 -5.56 -7.95 9.89
CA PHE A 48 -5.83 -6.54 9.63
C PHE A 48 -5.62 -5.72 10.92
N ALA A 49 -4.48 -5.97 11.58
CA ALA A 49 -4.04 -5.30 12.79
C ALA A 49 -2.52 -5.18 12.80
N SER A 50 -1.99 -4.10 13.35
CA SER A 50 -0.57 -3.91 13.62
C SER A 50 -0.36 -2.87 14.71
N ASN A 51 0.50 -3.19 15.67
CA ASN A 51 1.06 -2.24 16.64
C ASN A 51 2.50 -1.83 16.27
N PHE A 52 3.02 -2.29 15.14
CA PHE A 52 4.35 -1.99 14.61
C PHE A 52 5.54 -2.37 15.53
N ASP A 53 5.30 -3.11 16.61
CA ASP A 53 6.34 -3.62 17.53
C ASP A 53 7.23 -4.69 16.92
N GLY A 54 6.76 -5.32 15.84
CA GLY A 54 7.46 -6.38 15.12
C GLY A 54 8.81 -5.95 14.59
N LYS A 55 9.59 -6.92 14.12
CA LYS A 55 10.88 -6.64 13.49
C LYS A 55 10.67 -5.99 12.13
N TRP A 56 11.23 -4.81 11.96
CA TRP A 56 11.35 -4.15 10.66
C TRP A 56 12.49 -4.77 9.86
N GLU A 57 12.28 -4.94 8.56
CA GLU A 57 13.21 -5.55 7.63
C GLU A 57 13.91 -4.47 6.81
N GLN A 58 15.24 -4.56 6.71
CA GLN A 58 15.98 -3.70 5.79
C GLN A 58 16.00 -4.29 4.39
N LYS A 59 15.60 -3.51 3.39
CA LYS A 59 15.63 -3.83 1.97
C LYS A 59 16.49 -2.82 1.21
N THR A 60 16.69 -3.05 -0.08
CA THR A 60 17.52 -2.17 -0.93
C THR A 60 16.85 -1.99 -2.28
N SER A 61 16.77 -0.74 -2.74
CA SER A 61 16.35 -0.37 -4.09
C SER A 61 17.36 0.61 -4.69
N MET A 62 17.82 0.39 -5.92
CA MET A 62 18.83 1.21 -6.61
C MET A 62 20.09 1.51 -5.75
N GLY A 63 20.52 0.54 -4.92
CA GLY A 63 21.66 0.70 -4.02
C GLY A 63 21.39 1.50 -2.75
N ILE A 64 20.18 1.96 -2.53
CA ILE A 64 19.75 2.69 -1.33
C ILE A 64 18.98 1.76 -0.41
N SER A 65 19.40 1.68 0.86
CA SER A 65 18.71 0.89 1.88
C SER A 65 17.49 1.63 2.42
N PHE A 66 16.45 0.87 2.70
CA PHE A 66 15.21 1.34 3.32
C PHE A 66 14.60 0.27 4.23
N ASP A 67 13.73 0.66 5.14
CA ASP A 67 13.10 -0.22 6.11
C ASP A 67 11.63 -0.47 5.79
N GLU A 68 11.15 -1.70 6.06
CA GLU A 68 9.76 -2.12 5.89
C GLU A 68 9.25 -2.81 7.16
N PRO A 69 7.98 -2.61 7.55
CA PRO A 69 7.42 -3.22 8.76
C PRO A 69 7.35 -4.76 8.71
N GLY A 70 7.38 -5.36 7.51
CA GLY A 70 7.16 -6.80 7.32
C GLY A 70 5.71 -7.22 7.52
N ALA A 71 5.47 -8.54 7.66
CA ALA A 71 4.16 -9.14 7.94
C ALA A 71 3.03 -8.67 7.00
N GLY A 72 3.34 -8.40 5.73
CA GLY A 72 2.35 -7.94 4.74
C GLY A 72 2.03 -6.44 4.78
N TRP A 73 2.78 -5.67 5.56
CA TRP A 73 2.76 -4.21 5.50
C TRP A 73 3.89 -3.72 4.60
N ALA A 74 3.58 -2.72 3.80
CA ALA A 74 4.53 -2.04 2.94
C ALA A 74 4.45 -0.52 3.14
N THR A 75 5.48 0.18 2.67
CA THR A 75 5.58 1.63 2.83
C THR A 75 5.90 2.32 1.50
N SER A 76 5.91 3.65 1.49
CA SER A 76 6.43 4.46 0.38
C SER A 76 7.97 4.49 0.31
N ASN A 77 8.69 3.84 1.22
CA ASN A 77 10.14 3.92 1.33
C ASN A 77 10.87 3.42 0.08
N GLU A 78 10.39 2.35 -0.56
CA GLU A 78 11.01 1.86 -1.79
C GLU A 78 10.97 2.91 -2.90
N GLY A 79 9.87 3.67 -3.01
CA GLY A 79 9.77 4.78 -3.95
C GLY A 79 10.77 5.90 -3.66
N VAL A 80 10.95 6.25 -2.38
CA VAL A 80 11.96 7.22 -1.91
C VAL A 80 13.37 6.73 -2.24
N ALA A 81 13.68 5.47 -1.92
CA ALA A 81 14.98 4.86 -2.19
C ALA A 81 15.27 4.82 -3.70
N TYR A 82 14.27 4.48 -4.51
CA TYR A 82 14.37 4.48 -5.96
C TYR A 82 14.72 5.86 -6.52
N ILE A 83 13.97 6.91 -6.13
CA ILE A 83 14.24 8.29 -6.56
C ILE A 83 15.64 8.72 -6.13
N LYS A 84 16.02 8.45 -4.88
CA LYS A 84 17.33 8.80 -4.35
C LYS A 84 18.47 8.10 -5.09
N GLY A 85 18.32 6.83 -5.42
CA GLY A 85 19.33 6.08 -6.17
C GLY A 85 19.45 6.50 -7.64
N MET A 86 18.32 6.85 -8.27
CA MET A 86 18.30 7.37 -9.65
C MET A 86 18.82 8.80 -9.75
N PHE A 87 18.55 9.64 -8.75
CA PHE A 87 18.83 11.08 -8.77
C PHE A 87 19.52 11.55 -7.48
N PRO A 88 20.73 11.04 -7.16
CA PRO A 88 21.36 11.24 -5.85
C PRO A 88 21.67 12.72 -5.52
N ASN A 89 21.83 13.57 -6.55
CA ASN A 89 22.12 14.99 -6.37
C ASN A 89 20.88 15.87 -6.19
N LEU A 90 19.69 15.30 -6.26
CA LEU A 90 18.39 16.01 -6.31
C LEU A 90 17.55 15.76 -5.08
N TYR A 91 18.02 14.91 -4.18
CA TYR A 91 17.28 14.50 -2.99
C TYR A 91 18.12 14.81 -1.73
N ALA A 92 17.45 15.22 -0.65
CA ALA A 92 18.09 15.43 0.63
C ALA A 92 18.81 14.14 1.09
N PRO A 93 20.14 14.14 1.24
CA PRO A 93 20.91 12.92 1.46
C PRO A 93 20.66 12.27 2.83
N GLU A 94 20.16 13.03 3.79
CA GLU A 94 19.96 12.52 5.16
C GLU A 94 18.74 11.56 5.25
N LYS A 95 17.76 11.70 4.37
CA LYS A 95 16.51 10.94 4.47
C LYS A 95 16.38 9.92 3.36
N THR A 96 16.43 8.65 3.75
CA THR A 96 16.19 7.50 2.86
C THR A 96 14.81 6.90 3.04
N ASN A 97 14.17 7.15 4.20
CA ASN A 97 12.88 6.61 4.57
C ASN A 97 11.89 7.75 4.85
N ALA A 98 10.73 7.69 4.22
CA ALA A 98 9.56 8.49 4.58
C ALA A 98 8.78 7.87 5.75
N VAL A 99 8.99 6.57 6.01
CA VAL A 99 8.38 5.83 7.12
C VAL A 99 9.48 5.11 7.89
N VAL A 100 9.47 5.27 9.20
CA VAL A 100 10.43 4.61 10.11
C VAL A 100 9.71 4.07 11.33
N VAL A 101 10.30 3.06 11.97
CA VAL A 101 9.87 2.65 13.31
C VAL A 101 10.22 3.75 14.31
N SER A 102 9.34 4.00 15.26
CA SER A 102 9.53 4.95 16.35
C SER A 102 9.38 4.24 17.68
N GLU A 103 10.29 4.51 18.62
CA GLU A 103 10.16 4.05 20.02
C GLU A 103 9.14 4.87 20.81
N ASP A 104 8.57 5.93 20.21
CA ASP A 104 7.54 6.78 20.79
C ASP A 104 6.15 6.33 20.30
N GLY A 105 5.79 5.08 20.58
CA GLY A 105 4.46 4.52 20.38
C GLY A 105 3.51 4.92 21.51
N LYS A 106 2.21 4.76 21.30
CA LYS A 106 1.23 4.82 22.38
C LYS A 106 1.48 3.69 23.37
N THR A 107 1.71 2.49 22.82
CA THR A 107 2.14 1.30 23.54
C THR A 107 3.31 0.68 22.77
N GLY A 108 4.51 0.64 23.35
CA GLY A 108 5.67 0.10 22.64
C GLY A 108 6.14 1.01 21.49
N LYS A 109 6.09 0.49 20.26
CA LYS A 109 6.56 1.19 19.05
C LYS A 109 5.39 1.68 18.20
N ALA A 110 5.69 2.57 17.26
CA ALA A 110 4.73 3.05 16.28
C ALA A 110 5.37 3.16 14.90
N ALA A 111 4.57 3.25 13.84
CA ALA A 111 5.04 3.73 12.56
C ALA A 111 5.00 5.26 12.53
N ARG A 112 6.14 5.89 12.26
CA ARG A 112 6.29 7.33 12.04
C ARG A 112 6.42 7.60 10.55
N LEU A 113 5.46 8.35 10.01
CA LEU A 113 5.35 8.70 8.60
C LEU A 113 5.65 10.19 8.43
N GLU A 114 6.52 10.55 7.50
CA GLU A 114 6.87 11.95 7.22
C GLU A 114 6.65 12.28 5.74
N SER A 115 6.02 13.41 5.47
CA SER A 115 5.98 13.98 4.12
C SER A 115 7.32 14.64 3.82
N LEU A 116 8.01 14.18 2.78
CA LEU A 116 9.34 14.62 2.41
C LEU A 116 9.30 15.67 1.29
N ASP A 117 10.26 16.60 1.32
CA ASP A 117 10.56 17.47 0.19
C ASP A 117 11.41 16.69 -0.82
N THR A 118 10.83 16.36 -1.95
CA THR A 118 11.50 15.66 -3.05
C THR A 118 11.80 16.55 -4.24
N THR A 119 11.86 17.87 -4.00
CA THR A 119 12.33 18.94 -4.87
C THR A 119 11.43 19.34 -6.02
N GLY A 120 10.65 18.46 -6.62
CA GLY A 120 9.80 18.76 -7.79
C GLY A 120 10.63 18.94 -9.06
N MET A 121 10.98 17.85 -9.75
CA MET A 121 11.82 17.94 -10.93
C MET A 121 11.28 17.10 -12.08
N ASP A 122 11.36 17.66 -13.29
CA ASP A 122 11.16 16.89 -14.52
C ASP A 122 12.43 16.09 -14.81
N ALA A 123 12.37 14.78 -14.57
CA ALA A 123 13.50 13.86 -14.78
C ALA A 123 13.42 13.11 -16.12
N TRP A 124 12.70 13.64 -17.09
CA TRP A 124 12.61 13.12 -18.47
C TRP A 124 11.83 11.82 -18.60
N ILE A 125 12.19 10.79 -17.85
CA ILE A 125 11.51 9.47 -17.83
C ILE A 125 10.53 9.33 -16.67
N THR A 126 10.64 10.19 -15.67
CA THR A 126 9.74 10.26 -14.52
C THR A 126 9.60 11.68 -14.03
N SER A 127 8.45 11.97 -13.48
CA SER A 127 8.15 13.26 -12.85
C SER A 127 8.34 13.12 -11.35
N VAL A 128 9.40 13.72 -10.80
CA VAL A 128 9.68 13.70 -9.36
C VAL A 128 8.81 14.76 -8.68
N PRO A 129 7.94 14.40 -7.73
CA PRO A 129 7.05 15.36 -7.08
C PRO A 129 7.82 16.30 -6.13
N LYS A 130 7.21 17.44 -5.80
CA LYS A 130 7.68 18.31 -4.71
C LYS A 130 7.47 17.67 -3.36
N VAL A 131 6.33 17.01 -3.18
CA VAL A 131 5.94 16.35 -1.92
C VAL A 131 5.80 14.86 -2.16
N THR A 132 6.54 14.07 -1.38
CA THR A 132 6.37 12.63 -1.28
C THR A 132 5.88 12.30 0.12
N SER A 133 4.63 11.90 0.23
CA SER A 133 4.02 11.55 1.51
C SER A 133 4.56 10.22 2.03
N GLY A 134 4.92 10.17 3.32
CA GLY A 134 5.14 8.91 4.00
C GLY A 134 3.83 8.15 4.10
N SER A 135 3.79 6.92 3.60
CA SER A 135 2.62 6.08 3.69
C SER A 135 2.98 4.66 4.13
N VAL A 136 2.14 4.08 4.99
CA VAL A 136 2.18 2.67 5.38
C VAL A 136 0.84 2.03 5.07
N PHE A 137 0.86 0.83 4.52
CA PHE A 137 -0.36 0.17 4.08
C PHE A 137 -0.26 -1.35 4.09
N SER A 138 -1.40 -2.01 4.25
CA SER A 138 -1.51 -3.44 4.01
C SER A 138 -1.49 -3.72 2.51
N GLY A 139 -0.51 -4.50 2.04
CA GLY A 139 -0.30 -4.77 0.63
C GLY A 139 1.16 -4.88 0.24
N THR A 140 1.48 -4.58 -1.02
CA THR A 140 2.85 -4.63 -1.55
C THR A 140 3.16 -3.36 -2.34
N PHE A 141 4.44 -3.02 -2.40
CA PHE A 141 4.96 -1.94 -3.24
C PHE A 141 5.81 -2.56 -4.37
N VAL A 142 5.57 -2.13 -5.60
CA VAL A 142 6.35 -2.54 -6.78
C VAL A 142 6.55 -1.30 -7.64
N VAL A 143 7.79 -0.82 -7.73
CA VAL A 143 8.11 0.43 -8.44
C VAL A 143 7.57 0.43 -9.87
N ASP A 144 6.71 1.39 -10.18
CA ASP A 144 6.32 1.79 -11.52
C ASP A 144 6.92 3.19 -11.80
N PRO A 145 8.03 3.28 -12.54
CA PRO A 145 8.71 4.56 -12.74
C PRO A 145 7.96 5.50 -13.68
N ILE A 146 7.01 4.99 -14.46
CA ILE A 146 6.22 5.79 -15.41
C ILE A 146 4.98 6.36 -14.72
N ASN A 147 4.33 5.54 -13.88
CA ASN A 147 3.17 5.97 -13.11
C ASN A 147 3.37 5.59 -11.65
N THR A 148 4.05 6.46 -10.90
CA THR A 148 4.50 6.19 -9.53
C THR A 148 3.34 5.88 -8.56
N LEU A 149 2.13 6.41 -8.80
CA LEU A 149 0.94 6.07 -8.00
C LEU A 149 0.49 4.61 -8.19
N LYS A 150 0.85 3.98 -9.30
CA LYS A 150 0.59 2.56 -9.55
C LYS A 150 1.58 1.61 -8.87
N SER A 151 2.60 2.13 -8.21
CA SER A 151 3.56 1.31 -7.46
C SER A 151 2.93 0.61 -6.27
N THR A 152 1.87 1.15 -5.69
CA THR A 152 1.16 0.53 -4.57
C THR A 152 0.18 -0.53 -5.06
N LYS A 153 0.11 -1.66 -4.36
CA LYS A 153 -0.85 -2.74 -4.58
C LYS A 153 -1.55 -2.99 -3.26
N PHE A 154 -2.69 -2.35 -3.07
CA PHE A 154 -3.38 -2.32 -1.78
C PHE A 154 -4.19 -3.56 -1.50
N GLY A 155 -4.15 -4.04 -0.26
CA GLY A 155 -5.08 -4.96 0.34
C GLY A 155 -4.77 -6.44 0.19
N TYR A 156 -5.30 -7.18 1.13
CA TYR A 156 -5.26 -8.65 1.22
C TYR A 156 -6.67 -9.23 1.17
N PRO A 157 -6.82 -10.54 0.83
CA PRO A 157 -8.10 -11.22 0.85
C PRO A 157 -8.83 -11.04 2.19
N CYS A 158 -10.10 -10.69 2.11
CA CYS A 158 -10.97 -10.47 3.26
C CYS A 158 -12.24 -11.32 3.13
N PHE A 159 -12.47 -12.21 4.08
CA PHE A 159 -13.56 -13.19 4.05
C PHE A 159 -14.70 -12.86 5.00
N LYS A 160 -14.54 -11.83 5.83
CA LYS A 160 -15.52 -11.40 6.83
C LYS A 160 -15.98 -9.98 6.55
N LYS A 161 -17.22 -9.69 6.96
CA LYS A 161 -17.77 -8.34 6.88
C LYS A 161 -17.11 -7.46 7.94
N PRO A 162 -16.35 -6.42 7.57
CA PRO A 162 -15.72 -5.54 8.56
C PRO A 162 -16.78 -4.66 9.24
N VAL A 163 -16.55 -4.35 10.51
CA VAL A 163 -17.40 -3.52 11.36
C VAL A 163 -16.79 -2.14 11.55
N ALA A 164 -15.60 -2.06 12.13
CA ALA A 164 -14.96 -0.78 12.43
C ALA A 164 -13.44 -0.85 12.18
N PHE A 165 -12.87 0.31 11.83
CA PHE A 165 -11.44 0.57 11.79
C PHE A 165 -11.06 1.37 13.04
N LYS A 166 -10.10 0.87 13.79
CA LYS A 166 -9.63 1.42 15.06
C LYS A 166 -8.12 1.64 15.04
N GLY A 167 -7.66 2.45 15.97
CA GLY A 167 -6.24 2.71 16.19
C GLY A 167 -6.02 3.97 17.00
N SER A 168 -4.75 4.37 17.05
CA SER A 168 -4.32 5.60 17.72
C SER A 168 -3.39 6.37 16.80
N TYR A 169 -3.45 7.69 16.85
CA TYR A 169 -2.55 8.54 16.06
C TYR A 169 -2.21 9.83 16.78
N LYS A 170 -1.08 10.42 16.41
CA LYS A 170 -0.77 11.84 16.61
C LYS A 170 -0.23 12.42 15.32
N PHE A 171 -0.47 13.72 15.09
CA PHE A 171 -0.11 14.38 13.84
C PHE A 171 0.29 15.83 14.05
N THR A 172 1.36 16.23 13.37
CA THR A 172 1.82 17.61 13.27
C THR A 172 1.96 17.97 11.80
N ALA A 173 1.33 19.07 11.38
CA ALA A 173 1.42 19.55 10.01
C ALA A 173 2.74 20.27 9.74
N GLY A 174 3.29 20.09 8.55
CA GLY A 174 4.41 20.88 8.04
C GLY A 174 4.02 22.36 7.83
N ALA A 175 5.04 23.23 7.78
CA ALA A 175 4.82 24.68 7.80
C ALA A 175 4.26 25.25 6.49
N THR A 176 4.57 24.61 5.33
CA THR A 176 4.21 25.14 4.01
C THR A 176 3.53 24.05 3.18
N TYR A 177 2.29 24.31 2.77
CA TYR A 177 1.56 23.41 1.89
C TYR A 177 1.89 23.67 0.43
N TYR A 178 2.06 22.61 -0.33
CA TYR A 178 2.21 22.66 -1.79
C TYR A 178 1.10 21.87 -2.47
N THR A 179 0.53 22.43 -3.51
CA THR A 179 -0.48 21.78 -4.37
C THR A 179 0.19 21.38 -5.67
N CYS A 180 -0.03 20.16 -6.12
CA CYS A 180 0.26 19.70 -7.47
C CYS A 180 -1.03 19.78 -8.30
N PRO A 181 -1.14 20.69 -9.27
CA PRO A 181 -2.37 20.87 -10.04
C PRO A 181 -2.69 19.70 -10.98
N ASP A 182 -1.65 19.00 -11.44
CA ASP A 182 -1.77 17.89 -12.37
C ASP A 182 -0.83 16.74 -11.93
N PRO A 183 -1.35 15.69 -11.29
CA PRO A 183 -0.53 14.54 -10.86
C PRO A 183 0.22 13.82 -11.98
N SER A 184 -0.18 13.97 -13.25
CA SER A 184 0.57 13.43 -14.39
C SER A 184 1.86 14.21 -14.66
N LYS A 185 1.98 15.40 -14.08
CA LYS A 185 3.14 16.29 -14.12
C LYS A 185 3.56 16.65 -12.70
N ALA A 186 3.84 15.63 -11.89
CA ALA A 186 4.08 15.75 -10.45
C ALA A 186 5.19 16.73 -10.05
N HIS A 187 6.09 17.10 -11.00
CA HIS A 187 7.13 18.11 -10.81
C HIS A 187 6.59 19.55 -10.81
N ILE A 188 5.34 19.79 -11.29
CA ILE A 188 4.70 21.10 -11.26
C ILE A 188 3.97 21.26 -9.94
N PHE A 189 4.33 22.28 -9.18
CA PHE A 189 3.75 22.57 -7.89
C PHE A 189 3.59 24.06 -7.65
N GLU A 190 2.67 24.39 -6.76
CA GLU A 190 2.40 25.75 -6.32
C GLU A 190 2.33 25.79 -4.79
N LYS A 191 2.89 26.84 -4.19
CA LYS A 191 2.72 27.09 -2.75
C LYS A 191 1.28 27.53 -2.49
N ASP A 192 0.65 26.97 -1.45
CA ASP A 192 -0.72 27.31 -1.06
C ASP A 192 -0.78 27.70 0.43
N ASP A 193 -0.68 29.01 0.68
CA ASP A 193 -0.69 29.55 2.05
C ASP A 193 -2.11 29.52 2.69
N THR A 194 -3.13 29.07 1.95
CA THR A 194 -4.51 28.98 2.46
C THR A 194 -4.81 27.59 3.04
N LYS A 195 -3.96 26.59 2.75
CA LYS A 195 -4.15 25.21 3.18
C LYS A 195 -3.19 24.83 4.30
N LYS A 196 -3.68 23.96 5.17
CA LYS A 196 -2.90 23.24 6.17
C LYS A 196 -3.00 21.74 5.88
N ASP A 197 -1.90 21.03 6.01
CA ASP A 197 -1.89 19.59 5.79
C ASP A 197 -2.66 18.83 6.87
N LEU A 198 -3.22 17.70 6.49
CA LEU A 198 -3.95 16.78 7.34
C LEU A 198 -3.49 15.35 7.07
N PRO A 199 -3.57 14.45 8.05
CA PRO A 199 -3.26 13.04 7.83
C PRO A 199 -4.43 12.33 7.14
N ALA A 200 -4.15 11.21 6.49
CA ALA A 200 -5.16 10.27 6.02
C ALA A 200 -4.98 8.90 6.67
N MET A 201 -6.07 8.33 7.15
CA MET A 201 -6.12 6.97 7.67
C MET A 201 -7.43 6.34 7.19
N ASN A 202 -7.33 5.33 6.34
CA ASN A 202 -8.47 4.72 5.67
C ASN A 202 -8.39 3.20 5.74
N ALA A 203 -9.54 2.56 5.92
CA ALA A 203 -9.71 1.14 5.65
C ALA A 203 -10.78 0.97 4.55
N VAL A 204 -10.45 0.24 3.47
CA VAL A 204 -11.26 0.15 2.27
C VAL A 204 -11.51 -1.31 1.91
N LEU A 205 -12.78 -1.72 1.94
CA LEU A 205 -13.23 -3.01 1.43
C LEU A 205 -13.65 -2.86 -0.03
N TYR A 206 -13.14 -3.70 -0.91
CA TYR A 206 -13.47 -3.67 -2.33
C TYR A 206 -13.60 -5.07 -2.93
N GLU A 207 -14.48 -5.20 -3.94
CA GLU A 207 -14.73 -6.44 -4.66
C GLU A 207 -13.62 -6.73 -5.68
N VAL A 208 -13.24 -8.00 -5.81
CA VAL A 208 -12.24 -8.46 -6.78
C VAL A 208 -12.75 -9.71 -7.51
N ASN A 209 -12.31 -9.90 -8.76
CA ASN A 209 -12.56 -11.14 -9.50
C ASN A 209 -11.44 -12.15 -9.22
N ASN A 210 -10.22 -11.68 -9.04
CA ASN A 210 -9.04 -12.50 -8.82
C ASN A 210 -8.15 -11.90 -7.73
N TYR A 211 -7.83 -12.70 -6.70
CA TYR A 211 -6.99 -12.24 -5.59
C TYR A 211 -5.55 -11.91 -5.99
N ALA A 212 -5.00 -12.56 -7.02
CA ALA A 212 -3.62 -12.36 -7.43
C ALA A 212 -3.42 -11.09 -8.28
N PHE A 213 -4.41 -10.72 -9.09
CA PHE A 213 -4.25 -9.69 -10.12
C PHE A 213 -5.12 -8.46 -9.92
N ASP A 214 -6.18 -8.54 -9.12
CA ASP A 214 -7.03 -7.40 -8.83
C ASP A 214 -6.58 -6.71 -7.55
N PHE A 215 -6.26 -5.43 -7.65
CA PHE A 215 -5.93 -4.57 -6.51
C PHE A 215 -6.33 -3.11 -6.82
N LEU A 216 -6.50 -2.33 -5.78
CA LEU A 216 -6.51 -0.89 -5.87
C LEU A 216 -5.08 -0.36 -5.71
N ASP A 217 -4.82 0.81 -6.25
CA ASP A 217 -3.53 1.50 -6.18
C ASP A 217 -3.72 2.99 -5.82
N GLY A 218 -2.64 3.77 -5.83
CA GLY A 218 -2.67 5.19 -5.47
C GLY A 218 -3.53 6.05 -6.39
N THR A 219 -3.95 5.54 -7.57
CA THR A 219 -4.81 6.30 -8.49
C THR A 219 -6.30 6.16 -8.18
N ASN A 220 -6.71 5.14 -7.39
CA ASN A 220 -8.12 4.78 -7.30
C ASN A 220 -8.60 4.27 -5.93
N LEU A 221 -7.75 4.36 -4.89
CA LEU A 221 -8.05 3.83 -3.55
C LEU A 221 -9.42 4.27 -2.99
N LEU A 222 -9.81 5.53 -3.22
CA LEU A 222 -11.04 6.10 -2.68
C LEU A 222 -12.11 6.41 -3.76
N THR A 223 -11.81 6.12 -5.02
CA THR A 223 -12.67 6.51 -6.16
C THR A 223 -13.13 5.35 -7.03
N SER A 224 -12.56 4.15 -6.83
CA SER A 224 -12.90 2.97 -7.62
C SER A 224 -14.37 2.55 -7.44
N ASP A 225 -15.00 2.16 -8.53
CA ASP A 225 -16.33 1.54 -8.54
C ASP A 225 -16.37 0.14 -7.89
N LYS A 226 -15.20 -0.48 -7.68
CA LYS A 226 -15.06 -1.76 -6.95
C LYS A 226 -15.28 -1.62 -5.44
N ILE A 227 -15.25 -0.41 -4.90
CA ILE A 227 -15.38 -0.16 -3.46
C ILE A 227 -16.77 -0.59 -2.98
N VAL A 228 -16.78 -1.29 -1.84
CA VAL A 228 -17.97 -1.81 -1.17
C VAL A 228 -18.22 -1.05 0.14
N ALA A 229 -17.15 -0.79 0.90
CA ALA A 229 -17.26 -0.03 2.14
C ALA A 229 -15.95 0.71 2.45
N ILE A 230 -16.06 1.83 3.13
CA ILE A 230 -14.93 2.63 3.59
C ILE A 230 -15.14 3.01 5.06
N ALA A 231 -14.07 2.94 5.85
CA ALA A 231 -13.93 3.60 7.13
C ALA A 231 -12.79 4.62 7.01
N SER A 232 -13.11 5.91 7.03
CA SER A 232 -12.15 7.01 6.95
C SER A 232 -12.14 7.80 8.24
N VAL A 233 -10.96 8.01 8.80
CA VAL A 233 -10.75 8.82 9.99
C VAL A 233 -10.74 10.31 9.58
N ASP A 234 -11.53 11.14 10.29
CA ASP A 234 -11.45 12.60 10.15
C ASP A 234 -10.22 13.10 10.94
N GLY A 235 -9.04 12.89 10.33
CA GLY A 235 -7.76 13.19 10.95
C GLY A 235 -7.55 14.69 11.14
N LYS A 236 -6.99 15.07 12.29
CA LYS A 236 -6.70 16.45 12.69
C LYS A 236 -5.29 16.53 13.28
N GLU A 237 -4.80 17.74 13.44
CA GLU A 237 -3.59 17.98 14.21
C GLU A 237 -3.82 17.59 15.68
N GLN A 238 -2.97 16.71 16.20
CA GLN A 238 -3.03 16.14 17.53
C GLN A 238 -1.61 16.00 18.07
N ALA A 239 -1.26 16.76 19.11
CA ALA A 239 0.07 16.67 19.72
C ALA A 239 0.29 15.35 20.48
N GLU A 240 -0.81 14.83 21.07
CA GLU A 240 -0.80 13.59 21.84
C GLU A 240 -1.57 12.48 21.10
N TYR A 241 -1.25 11.23 21.39
CA TYR A 241 -1.99 10.11 20.83
C TYR A 241 -3.48 10.19 21.14
N THR A 242 -4.27 10.13 20.09
CA THR A 242 -5.73 10.13 20.15
C THR A 242 -6.26 8.86 19.54
N ASP A 243 -7.12 8.16 20.28
CA ASP A 243 -7.79 6.96 19.80
C ASP A 243 -8.88 7.30 18.81
N PHE A 244 -9.06 6.43 17.83
CA PHE A 244 -10.18 6.49 16.92
C PHE A 244 -10.86 5.13 16.77
N SER A 245 -12.15 5.19 16.49
CA SER A 245 -12.97 4.04 16.08
C SER A 245 -14.00 4.54 15.08
N VAL A 246 -13.91 4.07 13.83
CA VAL A 246 -14.78 4.52 12.74
C VAL A 246 -15.45 3.32 12.10
N ASP A 247 -16.77 3.32 12.06
CA ASP A 247 -17.55 2.27 11.44
C ASP A 247 -17.41 2.30 9.91
N PHE A 248 -17.41 1.11 9.29
CA PHE A 248 -17.46 1.00 7.85
C PHE A 248 -18.78 1.48 7.27
N LYS A 249 -18.72 2.46 6.38
CA LYS A 249 -19.86 2.94 5.61
C LYS A 249 -19.98 2.14 4.31
N PHE A 250 -20.99 1.29 4.22
CA PHE A 250 -21.25 0.45 3.07
C PHE A 250 -22.01 1.21 1.99
N SER A 251 -21.44 1.27 0.78
CA SER A 251 -22.14 1.74 -0.44
C SER A 251 -22.80 0.62 -1.23
N LYS A 252 -22.37 -0.63 -0.97
CA LYS A 252 -22.92 -1.86 -1.57
C LYS A 252 -23.11 -2.92 -0.48
N SER A 253 -24.03 -3.85 -0.70
CA SER A 253 -24.23 -4.99 0.21
C SER A 253 -23.01 -5.92 0.18
N PHE A 254 -22.60 -6.38 1.35
CA PHE A 254 -21.61 -7.45 1.48
C PHE A 254 -22.30 -8.79 1.16
N ASP A 255 -21.74 -9.54 0.22
CA ASP A 255 -22.20 -10.86 -0.17
C ASP A 255 -21.07 -11.87 0.07
N PRO A 256 -21.21 -12.81 1.01
CA PRO A 256 -20.16 -13.78 1.33
C PRO A 256 -19.80 -14.73 0.18
N ALA A 257 -20.60 -14.78 -0.88
CA ALA A 257 -20.28 -15.55 -2.08
C ALA A 257 -19.30 -14.84 -3.03
N LYS A 258 -19.05 -13.54 -2.84
CA LYS A 258 -18.12 -12.76 -3.63
C LYS A 258 -16.72 -12.73 -3.00
N LYS A 259 -15.75 -12.27 -3.80
CA LYS A 259 -14.37 -12.12 -3.37
C LYS A 259 -14.09 -10.66 -3.03
N TYR A 260 -13.45 -10.43 -1.90
CA TYR A 260 -13.09 -9.09 -1.43
C TYR A 260 -11.64 -9.02 -1.01
N LYS A 261 -11.07 -7.84 -1.17
CA LYS A 261 -9.85 -7.43 -0.46
C LYS A 261 -10.18 -6.28 0.47
N LEU A 262 -9.42 -6.22 1.57
CA LEU A 262 -9.44 -5.11 2.51
C LEU A 262 -8.05 -4.48 2.54
N ALA A 263 -7.99 -3.17 2.40
CA ALA A 263 -6.79 -2.37 2.51
C ALA A 263 -6.88 -1.44 3.72
N ILE A 264 -5.80 -1.35 4.50
CA ILE A 264 -5.59 -0.27 5.47
C ILE A 264 -4.49 0.60 4.89
N VAL A 265 -4.70 1.91 4.82
CA VAL A 265 -3.74 2.87 4.27
C VAL A 265 -3.68 4.10 5.16
N CYS A 266 -2.48 4.41 5.68
CA CYS A 266 -2.20 5.62 6.44
C CYS A 266 -1.17 6.46 5.69
N SER A 267 -1.36 7.77 5.64
CA SER A 267 -0.48 8.72 4.95
C SER A 267 -0.31 9.99 5.75
N SER A 268 0.91 10.52 5.75
CA SER A 268 1.26 11.79 6.41
C SER A 268 0.68 13.03 5.72
N SER A 269 0.15 12.89 4.50
CA SER A 269 -0.58 13.94 3.80
C SER A 269 -1.84 13.37 3.17
N LYS A 270 -2.99 14.02 3.41
CA LYS A 270 -4.30 13.59 2.93
C LYS A 270 -4.41 13.58 1.40
N ASP A 271 -3.80 14.56 0.75
CA ASP A 271 -3.74 14.66 -0.70
C ASP A 271 -2.43 14.11 -1.28
N GLY A 272 -1.79 13.16 -0.56
CA GLY A 272 -0.54 12.53 -0.99
C GLY A 272 -0.66 11.76 -2.30
N ASP A 273 -1.83 11.19 -2.59
CA ASP A 273 -2.19 10.58 -3.88
C ASP A 273 -2.27 11.59 -5.05
N LYS A 274 -2.27 12.89 -4.73
CA LYS A 274 -2.19 14.00 -5.69
C LYS A 274 -0.85 14.73 -5.62
N PHE A 275 0.16 14.16 -4.96
CA PHE A 275 1.46 14.80 -4.71
C PHE A 275 1.35 16.17 -4.04
N SER A 276 0.31 16.37 -3.26
CA SER A 276 0.02 17.61 -2.53
C SER A 276 0.14 17.36 -1.03
N GLY A 277 0.63 18.36 -0.29
CA GLY A 277 0.85 18.26 1.15
C GLY A 277 1.90 19.25 1.63
N ALA A 278 2.33 19.11 2.87
CA ALA A 278 3.37 19.95 3.45
C ALA A 278 4.59 19.11 3.85
N PRO A 279 5.77 19.31 3.24
CA PRO A 279 7.00 18.71 3.73
C PRO A 279 7.21 18.99 5.22
N GLY A 280 7.59 17.94 5.97
CA GLY A 280 7.67 18.01 7.41
C GLY A 280 6.37 17.72 8.16
N SER A 281 5.26 17.41 7.47
CA SER A 281 4.09 16.80 8.10
C SER A 281 4.46 15.42 8.63
N VAL A 282 4.15 15.16 9.90
CA VAL A 282 4.50 13.91 10.59
C VAL A 282 3.26 13.29 11.21
N LEU A 283 2.97 12.06 10.80
CA LEU A 283 1.93 11.20 11.36
C LEU A 283 2.59 10.03 12.10
N TYR A 284 2.16 9.79 13.32
CA TYR A 284 2.42 8.54 14.02
C TYR A 284 1.13 7.73 14.06
N VAL A 285 1.21 6.44 13.75
CA VAL A 285 0.09 5.49 13.87
C VAL A 285 0.50 4.29 14.68
N ASP A 286 -0.42 3.84 15.54
CA ASP A 286 -0.21 2.72 16.43
C ASP A 286 -1.54 1.99 16.67
N ASP A 287 -1.44 0.70 17.09
CA ASP A 287 -2.58 -0.15 17.45
C ASP A 287 -3.70 -0.18 16.38
N LEU A 288 -3.29 -0.20 15.09
CA LEU A 288 -4.26 -0.29 13.99
C LEU A 288 -4.96 -1.65 14.00
N GLU A 289 -6.31 -1.64 13.87
CA GLU A 289 -7.12 -2.85 13.86
C GLU A 289 -8.40 -2.66 13.03
N VAL A 290 -8.78 -3.67 12.26
CA VAL A 290 -10.14 -3.81 11.72
C VAL A 290 -10.86 -4.90 12.49
N THR A 291 -12.01 -4.56 13.08
CA THR A 291 -12.90 -5.51 13.75
C THR A 291 -13.94 -6.09 12.78
N PHE A 292 -14.36 -7.34 13.01
CA PHE A 292 -15.28 -8.09 12.16
C PHE A 292 -16.49 -8.60 12.93
#